data_b3e9aa6a718cf17ee16431e4974c824b
#
_entry.id   b3e9aa6a718cf17ee16431e4974c824b
#
_cell.length_a   1.000
_cell.length_b   1.000
_cell.length_c   1.000
_cell.angle_alpha   90.00
_cell.angle_beta   90.00
_cell.angle_gamma   90.00
#
_symmetry.space_group_name_H-M   'P 1'
#
loop_
_entity.id
_entity.type
_entity.pdbx_description
1 polymer ?
#
loop_
_entity_poly.entity_id
_entity_poly.type
_entity_poly.pdbx_seq_one_letter_code
_entity_poly.pdbx_strand_id
1 'polypeptide(L)'
;MDYLERAADRMLKDRLDGFGAVLIEGPKWCGKTTTASQVAKSIIKLQDPDNAAEYLATAATKPSLLLKGANPRLIDEWQDAPVLWDTVRNDVDGREDVGLYILTGSNAVKKENIKHSGTGRIAKMKMFPMSLWESKESSGEISLQQLFNDPNYDYDGAQSPLTVEDLIFLACRGGWPASLKARTDVAKLLTAQEYLNTLCSDDINRIDGVQRNERVARLILRSYARNISTLAKKTAILADITSSGEFNLSMDTMDDYLDVLNRLFVIKDIEAWCPPIRSKTAIRSGLKREFIDPSIAVAALGLAPEALYTQLKAFGFVFESMCARDLRAYSQQQRGELSYYRDRYNLESDLVLHLGDGRYALIECKLGSAEIEDGAAHLKEIVRLVREYNKEEKQNPIREPDLLIVLTGGKMAYTRPDGVKIIPLGCLKW
;
A
#
# COMPACT_ATOMS: atom_id res chain seq x y z
N MET A 1 21.63 -12.79 -2.13
CA MET A 1 20.91 -11.77 -2.92
C MET A 1 21.26 -10.43 -2.32
N ASP A 2 21.76 -9.53 -3.12
CA ASP A 2 22.08 -8.18 -2.68
C ASP A 2 20.80 -7.43 -2.32
N TYR A 3 20.95 -6.35 -1.53
CA TYR A 3 19.82 -5.49 -1.20
C TYR A 3 19.26 -4.84 -2.46
N LEU A 4 17.94 -4.84 -2.60
CA LEU A 4 17.25 -4.14 -3.68
C LEU A 4 16.77 -2.79 -3.15
N GLU A 5 17.13 -1.73 -3.85
CA GLU A 5 16.74 -0.36 -3.50
C GLU A 5 15.22 -0.21 -3.44
N ARG A 6 14.74 0.49 -2.43
CA ARG A 6 13.34 0.73 -2.16
C ARG A 6 13.00 2.22 -2.23
N ALA A 7 11.80 2.54 -2.67
CA ALA A 7 11.29 3.92 -2.56
C ALA A 7 11.38 4.45 -1.12
N ALA A 8 11.29 3.55 -0.14
CA ALA A 8 11.39 3.84 1.28
C ALA A 8 12.80 4.31 1.72
N ASP A 9 13.88 3.95 1.02
CA ASP A 9 15.26 4.25 1.45
C ASP A 9 15.52 5.75 1.52
N ARG A 10 15.18 6.47 0.46
CA ARG A 10 15.31 7.93 0.42
C ARG A 10 14.44 8.60 1.47
N MET A 11 13.19 8.12 1.60
CA MET A 11 12.26 8.65 2.59
C MET A 11 12.75 8.46 4.03
N LEU A 12 13.40 7.32 4.32
CA LEU A 12 14.01 7.05 5.62
C LEU A 12 15.15 8.03 5.89
N LYS A 13 16.03 8.22 4.91
CA LYS A 13 17.16 9.15 5.01
C LYS A 13 16.68 10.58 5.25
N ASP A 14 15.76 11.10 4.43
CA ASP A 14 15.23 12.46 4.56
C ASP A 14 14.60 12.69 5.95
N ARG A 15 13.96 11.66 6.53
CA ARG A 15 13.38 11.76 7.88
C ARG A 15 14.42 11.67 8.99
N LEU A 16 15.45 10.86 8.82
CA LEU A 16 16.57 10.79 9.78
C LEU A 16 17.36 12.11 9.81
N ASP A 17 17.45 12.80 8.68
CA ASP A 17 18.11 14.11 8.61
C ASP A 17 17.28 15.23 9.26
N GLY A 18 15.98 15.02 9.50
CA GLY A 18 15.06 16.03 10.06
C GLY A 18 14.47 15.72 11.43
N PHE A 19 14.53 14.48 11.90
CA PHE A 19 13.87 14.03 13.14
C PHE A 19 14.81 13.17 13.99
N GLY A 20 14.64 13.23 15.31
CA GLY A 20 15.42 12.41 16.24
C GLY A 20 15.15 10.91 16.09
N ALA A 21 13.96 10.52 15.71
CA ALA A 21 13.61 9.13 15.47
C ALA A 21 12.66 8.98 14.28
N VAL A 22 12.67 7.78 13.65
CA VAL A 22 11.77 7.41 12.56
C VAL A 22 11.11 6.07 12.86
N LEU A 23 9.78 6.02 12.78
CA LEU A 23 9.00 4.79 12.82
C LEU A 23 8.67 4.32 11.40
N ILE A 24 9.05 3.09 11.07
CA ILE A 24 8.69 2.41 9.83
C ILE A 24 7.58 1.41 10.13
N GLU A 25 6.36 1.71 9.66
CA GLU A 25 5.18 0.85 9.76
C GLU A 25 4.88 0.17 8.42
N GLY A 26 4.29 -1.01 8.45
CA GLY A 26 3.84 -1.72 7.24
C GLY A 26 3.65 -3.20 7.47
N PRO A 27 3.11 -3.94 6.48
CA PRO A 27 2.79 -5.35 6.63
C PRO A 27 4.02 -6.18 7.00
N LYS A 28 3.81 -7.32 7.61
CA LYS A 28 4.87 -8.31 7.81
C LYS A 28 5.51 -8.67 6.46
N TRP A 29 6.79 -9.03 6.47
CA TRP A 29 7.55 -9.49 5.31
C TRP A 29 7.77 -8.47 4.19
N CYS A 30 7.34 -7.21 4.31
CA CYS A 30 7.59 -6.18 3.29
C CYS A 30 9.04 -5.66 3.26
N GLY A 31 9.87 -6.01 4.26
CA GLY A 31 11.31 -5.71 4.29
C GLY A 31 11.73 -4.56 5.22
N LYS A 32 10.89 -4.12 6.15
CA LYS A 32 11.16 -3.00 7.09
C LYS A 32 12.52 -3.10 7.79
N THR A 33 12.76 -4.22 8.47
CA THR A 33 14.01 -4.49 9.19
C THR A 33 15.21 -4.46 8.25
N THR A 34 15.08 -5.03 7.04
CA THR A 34 16.16 -5.06 6.05
C THR A 34 16.50 -3.65 5.57
N THR A 35 15.50 -2.83 5.22
CA THR A 35 15.67 -1.42 4.82
C THR A 35 16.29 -0.61 5.97
N ALA A 36 15.76 -0.71 7.18
CA ALA A 36 16.30 -0.02 8.34
C ALA A 36 17.77 -0.39 8.63
N SER A 37 18.12 -1.67 8.44
CA SER A 37 19.47 -2.18 8.66
C SER A 37 20.51 -1.62 7.69
N GLN A 38 20.11 -1.09 6.51
CA GLN A 38 21.05 -0.48 5.56
C GLN A 38 21.70 0.79 6.11
N VAL A 39 21.02 1.48 7.02
CA VAL A 39 21.50 2.77 7.58
C VAL A 39 21.77 2.69 9.09
N ALA A 40 21.28 1.67 9.78
CA ALA A 40 21.49 1.49 11.22
C ALA A 40 22.96 1.15 11.53
N LYS A 41 23.53 1.81 12.57
CA LYS A 41 24.86 1.50 13.08
C LYS A 41 24.86 0.54 14.25
N SER A 42 23.73 0.36 14.91
CA SER A 42 23.50 -0.67 15.92
C SER A 42 22.04 -1.15 15.88
N ILE A 43 21.82 -2.41 16.24
CA ILE A 43 20.51 -3.06 16.11
C ILE A 43 20.18 -3.78 17.42
N ILE A 44 18.94 -3.64 17.87
CA ILE A 44 18.33 -4.48 18.90
C ILE A 44 17.06 -5.09 18.29
N LYS A 45 16.93 -6.41 18.40
CA LYS A 45 15.75 -7.16 17.96
C LYS A 45 15.03 -7.69 19.18
N LEU A 46 13.85 -7.13 19.47
CA LEU A 46 13.10 -7.51 20.69
C LEU A 46 12.59 -8.96 20.63
N GLN A 47 12.53 -9.55 19.45
CA GLN A 47 12.13 -10.95 19.22
C GLN A 47 13.32 -11.91 19.05
N ASP A 48 14.56 -11.48 19.33
CA ASP A 48 15.73 -12.35 19.28
C ASP A 48 15.60 -13.46 20.33
N PRO A 49 15.51 -14.76 19.94
CA PRO A 49 15.27 -15.84 20.90
C PRO A 49 16.28 -15.92 22.05
N ASP A 50 17.52 -15.54 21.81
CA ASP A 50 18.58 -15.59 22.81
C ASP A 50 18.49 -14.46 23.83
N ASN A 51 17.92 -13.33 23.45
CA ASN A 51 17.95 -12.09 24.24
C ASN A 51 16.57 -11.51 24.57
N ALA A 52 15.48 -12.00 23.95
CA ALA A 52 14.15 -11.42 24.08
C ALA A 52 13.68 -11.27 25.54
N ALA A 53 13.89 -12.30 26.36
CA ALA A 53 13.47 -12.27 27.77
C ALA A 53 14.23 -11.18 28.55
N GLU A 54 15.54 -11.02 28.32
CA GLU A 54 16.37 -9.98 28.95
C GLU A 54 15.97 -8.59 28.47
N TYR A 55 15.73 -8.41 27.17
CA TYR A 55 15.29 -7.13 26.61
C TYR A 55 13.94 -6.68 27.17
N LEU A 56 12.96 -7.59 27.27
CA LEU A 56 11.65 -7.27 27.83
C LEU A 56 11.74 -6.96 29.34
N ALA A 57 12.53 -7.70 30.11
CA ALA A 57 12.78 -7.41 31.53
C ALA A 57 13.48 -6.05 31.71
N THR A 58 14.46 -5.74 30.87
CA THR A 58 15.17 -4.46 30.87
C THR A 58 14.23 -3.33 30.48
N ALA A 59 13.37 -3.52 29.46
CA ALA A 59 12.36 -2.55 29.07
C ALA A 59 11.39 -2.23 30.22
N ALA A 60 11.00 -3.24 30.99
CA ALA A 60 10.10 -3.06 32.13
C ALA A 60 10.76 -2.32 33.33
N THR A 61 12.08 -2.46 33.54
CA THR A 61 12.77 -1.91 34.71
C THR A 61 13.56 -0.63 34.42
N LYS A 62 14.34 -0.61 33.33
CA LYS A 62 15.19 0.52 32.93
C LYS A 62 15.32 0.61 31.42
N PRO A 63 14.27 1.02 30.70
CA PRO A 63 14.21 1.00 29.25
C PRO A 63 15.30 1.84 28.55
N SER A 64 15.84 2.87 29.23
CA SER A 64 16.93 3.70 28.70
C SER A 64 18.24 2.93 28.45
N LEU A 65 18.44 1.76 29.06
CA LEU A 65 19.59 0.92 28.76
C LEU A 65 19.54 0.32 27.35
N LEU A 66 18.34 0.05 26.83
CA LEU A 66 18.14 -0.48 25.47
C LEU A 66 18.43 0.57 24.39
N LEU A 67 18.47 1.85 24.74
CA LEU A 67 18.81 2.93 23.83
C LEU A 67 20.34 3.12 23.63
N LYS A 68 21.16 2.47 24.45
CA LYS A 68 22.63 2.58 24.37
C LYS A 68 23.17 1.83 23.18
N GLY A 69 23.89 2.53 22.29
CA GLY A 69 24.51 1.98 21.08
C GLY A 69 24.85 3.08 20.07
N ALA A 70 25.52 2.71 18.99
CA ALA A 70 25.82 3.65 17.92
C ALA A 70 24.55 4.06 17.16
N ASN A 71 24.38 5.34 16.84
CA ASN A 71 23.22 5.90 16.13
C ASN A 71 23.50 6.07 14.64
N PRO A 72 22.49 5.87 13.76
CA PRO A 72 21.11 5.46 14.09
C PRO A 72 21.05 4.07 14.72
N ARG A 73 20.26 3.93 15.79
CA ARG A 73 20.01 2.63 16.43
C ARG A 73 18.65 2.09 16.01
N LEU A 74 18.65 0.90 15.44
CA LEU A 74 17.42 0.18 15.08
C LEU A 74 16.87 -0.55 16.30
N ILE A 75 15.59 -0.31 16.60
CA ILE A 75 14.78 -1.06 17.55
C ILE A 75 13.72 -1.80 16.74
N ASP A 76 13.95 -3.10 16.51
CA ASP A 76 13.12 -3.95 15.66
C ASP A 76 11.96 -4.54 16.44
N GLU A 77 10.73 -4.45 15.86
CA GLU A 77 9.46 -4.88 16.47
C GLU A 77 9.18 -4.18 17.82
N TRP A 78 9.36 -2.85 17.85
CA TRP A 78 9.23 -2.01 19.06
C TRP A 78 7.91 -2.19 19.82
N GLN A 79 6.84 -2.62 19.16
CA GLN A 79 5.51 -2.83 19.76
C GLN A 79 5.50 -3.93 20.84
N ASP A 80 6.51 -4.79 20.89
CA ASP A 80 6.64 -5.81 21.93
C ASP A 80 7.06 -5.20 23.28
N ALA A 81 7.63 -3.98 23.26
CA ALA A 81 7.94 -3.19 24.45
C ALA A 81 7.49 -1.73 24.26
N PRO A 82 6.18 -1.42 24.32
CA PRO A 82 5.63 -0.10 24.01
C PRO A 82 6.21 1.06 24.83
N VAL A 83 6.75 0.79 26.02
CA VAL A 83 7.45 1.78 26.86
C VAL A 83 8.64 2.42 26.15
N LEU A 84 9.23 1.72 25.17
CA LEU A 84 10.34 2.26 24.37
C LEU A 84 9.95 3.47 23.54
N TRP A 85 8.68 3.61 23.18
CA TRP A 85 8.19 4.81 22.48
C TRP A 85 8.42 6.08 23.29
N ASP A 86 7.94 6.08 24.54
CA ASP A 86 8.10 7.23 25.43
C ASP A 86 9.57 7.42 25.84
N THR A 87 10.32 6.33 25.94
CA THR A 87 11.76 6.37 26.28
C THR A 87 12.56 7.02 25.16
N VAL A 88 12.33 6.61 23.90
CA VAL A 88 12.95 7.20 22.70
C VAL A 88 12.59 8.70 22.59
N ARG A 89 11.30 9.03 22.76
CA ARG A 89 10.86 10.42 22.73
C ARG A 89 11.59 11.28 23.76
N ASN A 90 11.71 10.78 24.98
CA ASN A 90 12.36 11.50 26.07
C ASN A 90 13.89 11.65 25.84
N ASP A 91 14.53 10.63 25.29
CA ASP A 91 15.97 10.70 24.95
C ASP A 91 16.25 11.69 23.82
N VAL A 92 15.37 11.71 22.79
CA VAL A 92 15.43 12.71 21.70
C VAL A 92 15.27 14.13 22.26
N ASP A 93 14.30 14.34 23.16
CA ASP A 93 14.11 15.66 23.80
C ASP A 93 15.35 16.11 24.58
N GLY A 94 16.04 15.18 25.27
CA GLY A 94 17.22 15.51 26.06
C GLY A 94 18.51 15.73 25.26
N ARG A 95 18.59 15.16 24.05
CA ARG A 95 19.80 15.23 23.21
C ARG A 95 19.75 16.33 22.15
N GLU A 96 18.55 16.78 21.81
CA GLU A 96 18.32 17.82 20.76
C GLU A 96 19.02 17.52 19.42
N ASP A 97 19.13 16.22 19.04
CA ASP A 97 19.85 15.75 17.87
C ASP A 97 18.92 14.95 16.94
N VAL A 98 19.31 14.77 15.70
CA VAL A 98 18.55 14.03 14.67
C VAL A 98 19.20 12.69 14.33
N GLY A 99 18.44 11.79 13.69
CA GLY A 99 18.98 10.52 13.21
C GLY A 99 19.40 9.55 14.31
N LEU A 100 18.78 9.62 15.50
CA LEU A 100 19.21 8.82 16.64
C LEU A 100 18.62 7.40 16.60
N TYR A 101 17.33 7.26 16.22
CA TYR A 101 16.64 5.98 16.33
C TYR A 101 15.81 5.66 15.10
N ILE A 102 15.73 4.36 14.81
CA ILE A 102 14.79 3.79 13.85
C ILE A 102 13.98 2.73 14.61
N LEU A 103 12.65 2.84 14.55
CA LEU A 103 11.74 1.84 15.09
C LEU A 103 11.06 1.13 13.92
N THR A 104 10.92 -0.20 13.99
CA THR A 104 10.12 -0.93 13.01
C THR A 104 8.95 -1.61 13.71
N GLY A 105 7.79 -1.60 13.05
CA GLY A 105 6.58 -2.24 13.58
C GLY A 105 5.74 -2.87 12.48
N SER A 106 5.30 -4.11 12.73
CA SER A 106 4.46 -4.87 11.80
C SER A 106 2.96 -4.73 12.08
N ASN A 107 2.59 -3.97 13.10
CA ASN A 107 1.20 -3.63 13.41
C ASN A 107 1.08 -2.20 13.96
N ALA A 108 -0.10 -1.63 13.82
CA ALA A 108 -0.42 -0.35 14.43
C ALA A 108 -0.78 -0.56 15.91
N VAL A 109 0.05 -0.02 16.80
CA VAL A 109 -0.15 -0.10 18.25
C VAL A 109 -1.37 0.74 18.67
N LYS A 110 -2.21 0.22 19.55
CA LYS A 110 -3.32 0.99 20.12
C LYS A 110 -2.80 2.22 20.87
N LYS A 111 -3.46 3.36 20.69
CA LYS A 111 -3.07 4.63 21.32
C LYS A 111 -3.03 4.56 22.84
N GLU A 112 -3.81 3.68 23.44
CA GLU A 112 -3.86 3.43 24.90
C GLU A 112 -2.53 2.92 25.45
N ASN A 113 -1.71 2.27 24.63
CA ASN A 113 -0.41 1.74 25.01
C ASN A 113 0.73 2.78 24.89
N ILE A 114 0.43 3.99 24.46
CA ILE A 114 1.39 5.08 24.23
C ILE A 114 0.90 6.31 25.01
N LYS A 115 1.70 6.83 25.92
CA LYS A 115 1.31 8.01 26.73
C LYS A 115 1.37 9.32 25.94
N HIS A 116 2.28 9.41 24.96
CA HIS A 116 2.51 10.63 24.18
C HIS A 116 2.56 10.33 22.67
N SER A 117 2.08 11.25 21.85
CA SER A 117 2.00 11.07 20.37
C SER A 117 3.36 11.00 19.65
N GLY A 118 4.44 11.45 20.29
CA GLY A 118 5.77 11.57 19.67
C GLY A 118 5.88 12.69 18.62
N THR A 119 4.87 13.56 18.52
CA THR A 119 4.81 14.66 17.54
C THR A 119 6.06 15.55 17.61
N GLY A 120 6.69 15.81 16.48
CA GLY A 120 7.91 16.62 16.35
C GLY A 120 9.21 15.90 16.71
N ARG A 121 9.18 14.69 17.30
CA ARG A 121 10.34 13.89 17.69
C ARG A 121 10.48 12.62 16.89
N ILE A 122 9.36 11.95 16.63
CA ILE A 122 9.30 10.67 15.92
C ILE A 122 8.50 10.87 14.64
N ALA A 123 9.18 10.86 13.50
CA ALA A 123 8.55 10.86 12.21
C ALA A 123 8.00 9.46 11.89
N LYS A 124 6.84 9.39 11.23
CA LYS A 124 6.26 8.12 10.80
C LYS A 124 6.35 7.97 9.29
N MET A 125 6.66 6.77 8.84
CA MET A 125 6.58 6.40 7.43
C MET A 125 5.97 5.03 7.26
N LYS A 126 5.27 4.84 6.14
CA LYS A 126 4.74 3.53 5.76
C LYS A 126 5.64 2.90 4.71
N MET A 127 5.86 1.60 4.84
CA MET A 127 6.54 0.80 3.85
C MET A 127 5.56 -0.20 3.27
N PHE A 128 5.50 -0.27 1.94
CA PHE A 128 4.61 -1.15 1.20
C PHE A 128 5.34 -2.41 0.72
N PRO A 129 4.63 -3.46 0.26
CA PRO A 129 5.22 -4.51 -0.55
C PRO A 129 5.98 -3.93 -1.75
N MET A 130 6.89 -4.69 -2.34
CA MET A 130 7.69 -4.22 -3.47
C MET A 130 6.82 -3.97 -4.70
N SER A 131 7.07 -2.85 -5.36
CA SER A 131 6.57 -2.56 -6.71
C SER A 131 7.30 -3.40 -7.77
N LEU A 132 6.82 -3.38 -9.00
CA LEU A 132 7.48 -4.05 -10.14
C LEU A 132 8.89 -3.50 -10.40
N TRP A 133 9.10 -2.21 -10.20
CA TRP A 133 10.43 -1.61 -10.32
C TRP A 133 11.38 -2.06 -9.21
N GLU A 134 10.93 -2.06 -7.97
CA GLU A 134 11.74 -2.50 -6.83
C GLU A 134 12.13 -3.98 -6.93
N SER A 135 11.26 -4.82 -7.50
CA SER A 135 11.53 -6.25 -7.76
C SER A 135 12.27 -6.52 -9.08
N LYS A 136 12.65 -5.47 -9.82
CA LYS A 136 13.39 -5.55 -11.11
C LYS A 136 12.59 -6.17 -12.27
N GLU A 137 11.28 -6.11 -12.19
CA GLU A 137 10.38 -6.61 -13.25
C GLU A 137 9.99 -5.49 -14.24
N SER A 138 9.87 -4.24 -13.78
CA SER A 138 9.63 -3.09 -14.66
C SER A 138 10.92 -2.66 -15.35
N SER A 139 10.84 -2.20 -16.62
CA SER A 139 11.96 -1.58 -17.33
C SER A 139 12.37 -0.24 -16.70
N GLY A 140 11.43 0.47 -16.06
CA GLY A 140 11.67 1.77 -15.44
C GLY A 140 12.02 2.86 -16.43
N GLU A 141 11.64 2.72 -17.69
CA GLU A 141 11.88 3.75 -18.70
C GLU A 141 11.08 5.02 -18.44
N ILE A 142 9.94 4.90 -17.74
CA ILE A 142 9.03 6.01 -17.44
C ILE A 142 9.03 6.31 -15.95
N SER A 143 9.51 7.50 -15.56
CA SER A 143 9.43 7.97 -14.17
C SER A 143 8.12 8.70 -13.92
N LEU A 144 7.35 8.24 -12.94
CA LEU A 144 6.13 8.92 -12.49
C LEU A 144 6.43 10.35 -12.01
N GLN A 145 7.54 10.54 -11.30
CA GLN A 145 7.97 11.86 -10.86
C GLN A 145 8.26 12.79 -12.04
N GLN A 146 8.93 12.27 -13.07
CA GLN A 146 9.27 13.07 -14.25
C GLN A 146 8.02 13.46 -15.05
N LEU A 147 7.04 12.57 -15.18
CA LEU A 147 5.76 12.88 -15.83
C LEU A 147 5.04 14.06 -15.17
N PHE A 148 5.05 14.15 -13.83
CA PHE A 148 4.48 15.29 -13.12
C PHE A 148 5.31 16.56 -13.25
N ASN A 149 6.64 16.45 -13.35
CA ASN A 149 7.52 17.60 -13.47
C ASN A 149 7.54 18.17 -14.89
N ASP A 150 7.39 17.32 -15.89
CA ASP A 150 7.29 17.70 -17.30
C ASP A 150 6.20 16.84 -17.98
N PRO A 151 4.94 17.33 -18.03
CA PRO A 151 3.85 16.63 -18.70
C PRO A 151 4.07 16.37 -20.19
N ASN A 152 5.02 17.07 -20.82
CA ASN A 152 5.40 16.90 -22.23
C ASN A 152 6.63 16.01 -22.43
N TYR A 153 7.15 15.43 -21.35
CA TYR A 153 8.26 14.49 -21.41
C TYR A 153 7.97 13.38 -22.42
N ASP A 154 8.88 13.25 -23.38
CA ASP A 154 8.78 12.25 -24.44
C ASP A 154 9.24 10.88 -23.92
N TYR A 155 8.36 9.93 -23.95
CA TYR A 155 8.59 8.52 -23.61
C TYR A 155 7.96 7.58 -24.64
N ASP A 156 7.52 8.14 -25.77
CA ASP A 156 6.86 7.36 -26.83
C ASP A 156 7.80 6.26 -27.33
N GLY A 157 7.26 5.05 -27.41
CA GLY A 157 8.03 3.87 -27.79
C GLY A 157 8.70 3.13 -26.63
N ALA A 158 8.63 3.61 -25.37
CA ALA A 158 9.07 2.84 -24.20
C ALA A 158 8.32 1.51 -24.13
N GLN A 159 9.04 0.43 -23.78
CA GLN A 159 8.49 -0.92 -23.84
C GLN A 159 8.50 -1.63 -22.50
N SER A 160 7.36 -2.24 -22.18
CA SER A 160 7.26 -3.18 -21.07
C SER A 160 7.86 -4.54 -21.45
N PRO A 161 8.74 -5.11 -20.61
CA PRO A 161 9.23 -6.47 -20.83
C PRO A 161 8.16 -7.53 -20.49
N LEU A 162 7.05 -7.13 -19.83
CA LEU A 162 6.06 -8.03 -19.28
C LEU A 162 4.95 -8.36 -20.27
N THR A 163 4.55 -9.62 -20.31
CA THR A 163 3.32 -10.10 -20.96
C THR A 163 2.16 -10.12 -19.95
N VAL A 164 0.95 -10.41 -20.41
CA VAL A 164 -0.21 -10.60 -19.52
C VAL A 164 0.00 -11.80 -18.60
N GLU A 165 0.61 -12.87 -19.09
CA GLU A 165 0.98 -14.05 -18.31
C GLU A 165 1.96 -13.69 -17.18
N ASP A 166 2.97 -12.87 -17.48
CA ASP A 166 3.91 -12.39 -16.47
C ASP A 166 3.19 -11.54 -15.42
N LEU A 167 2.30 -10.63 -15.82
CA LEU A 167 1.51 -9.81 -14.90
C LEU A 167 0.62 -10.66 -13.98
N ILE A 168 -0.01 -11.71 -14.52
CA ILE A 168 -0.80 -12.67 -13.72
C ILE A 168 0.09 -13.37 -12.70
N PHE A 169 1.24 -13.91 -13.14
CA PHE A 169 2.19 -14.57 -12.26
C PHE A 169 2.67 -13.61 -11.15
N LEU A 170 3.04 -12.38 -11.51
CA LEU A 170 3.54 -11.38 -10.57
C LEU A 170 2.47 -10.91 -9.58
N ALA A 171 1.21 -10.82 -10.02
CA ALA A 171 0.09 -10.53 -9.11
C ALA A 171 -0.13 -11.66 -8.10
N CYS A 172 0.03 -12.93 -8.51
CA CYS A 172 -0.06 -14.09 -7.62
C CYS A 172 1.12 -14.19 -6.66
N ARG A 173 2.35 -13.91 -7.15
CA ARG A 173 3.58 -13.90 -6.35
C ARG A 173 3.57 -12.81 -5.29
N GLY A 174 3.07 -11.64 -5.64
CA GLY A 174 3.10 -10.44 -4.82
C GLY A 174 4.46 -9.75 -4.74
N GLY A 175 4.47 -8.61 -4.05
CA GLY A 175 5.65 -7.77 -3.80
C GLY A 175 6.43 -8.17 -2.53
N TRP A 176 6.53 -9.44 -2.21
CA TRP A 176 7.19 -9.95 -1.02
C TRP A 176 8.67 -10.22 -1.28
N PRO A 177 9.63 -9.55 -0.59
CA PRO A 177 11.06 -9.79 -0.79
C PRO A 177 11.48 -11.26 -0.65
N ALA A 178 10.79 -12.02 0.20
CA ALA A 178 11.06 -13.44 0.38
C ALA A 178 10.81 -14.25 -0.88
N SER A 179 9.80 -13.90 -1.68
CA SER A 179 9.49 -14.60 -2.94
C SER A 179 10.61 -14.50 -3.96
N LEU A 180 11.39 -13.42 -3.95
CA LEU A 180 12.51 -13.23 -4.87
C LEU A 180 13.70 -14.14 -4.57
N LYS A 181 13.80 -14.65 -3.34
CA LYS A 181 14.83 -15.62 -2.92
C LYS A 181 14.46 -17.07 -3.26
N ALA A 182 13.20 -17.31 -3.57
CA ALA A 182 12.72 -18.66 -3.88
C ALA A 182 13.30 -19.16 -5.22
N ARG A 183 13.66 -20.45 -5.26
CA ARG A 183 14.38 -21.05 -6.38
C ARG A 183 13.49 -21.52 -7.53
N THR A 184 12.22 -21.75 -7.26
CA THR A 184 11.24 -22.22 -8.25
C THR A 184 10.01 -21.32 -8.25
N ASP A 185 9.30 -21.27 -9.37
CA ASP A 185 8.09 -20.46 -9.48
C ASP A 185 6.98 -20.91 -8.53
N VAL A 186 6.87 -22.23 -8.32
CA VAL A 186 5.97 -22.77 -7.29
C VAL A 186 6.30 -22.22 -5.90
N ALA A 187 7.57 -22.20 -5.52
CA ALA A 187 8.00 -21.67 -4.22
C ALA A 187 7.79 -20.16 -4.10
N LYS A 188 7.90 -19.40 -5.21
CA LYS A 188 7.58 -17.98 -5.23
C LYS A 188 6.10 -17.72 -4.93
N LEU A 189 5.20 -18.51 -5.52
CA LEU A 189 3.76 -18.41 -5.33
C LEU A 189 3.32 -18.81 -3.91
N LEU A 190 4.01 -19.77 -3.28
CA LEU A 190 3.73 -20.18 -1.90
C LEU A 190 3.90 -19.04 -0.88
N THR A 191 4.71 -18.01 -1.18
CA THR A 191 4.95 -16.90 -0.24
C THR A 191 3.67 -16.22 0.18
N ALA A 192 2.78 -15.90 -0.76
CA ALA A 192 1.50 -15.25 -0.46
C ALA A 192 0.53 -16.17 0.27
N GLN A 193 0.56 -17.47 -0.07
CA GLN A 193 -0.25 -18.49 0.60
C GLN A 193 0.16 -18.65 2.07
N GLU A 194 1.45 -18.75 2.35
CA GLU A 194 1.98 -18.86 3.72
C GLU A 194 1.78 -17.58 4.52
N TYR A 195 1.87 -16.42 3.86
CA TYR A 195 1.47 -15.16 4.48
C TYR A 195 0.01 -15.21 4.97
N LEU A 196 -0.91 -15.62 4.10
CA LEU A 196 -2.33 -15.75 4.44
C LEU A 196 -2.56 -16.80 5.56
N ASN A 197 -1.87 -17.94 5.50
CA ASN A 197 -1.96 -18.99 6.52
C ASN A 197 -1.56 -18.45 7.89
N THR A 198 -0.37 -17.85 8.01
CA THR A 198 0.14 -17.28 9.26
C THR A 198 -0.74 -16.13 9.76
N LEU A 199 -1.23 -15.28 8.86
CA LEU A 199 -2.16 -14.21 9.19
C LEU A 199 -3.40 -14.74 9.91
N CYS A 200 -4.05 -15.78 9.34
CA CYS A 200 -5.30 -16.30 9.86
C CYS A 200 -5.13 -17.17 11.12
N SER A 201 -4.04 -17.93 11.24
CA SER A 201 -3.79 -18.80 12.41
C SER A 201 -3.25 -18.04 13.62
N ASP A 202 -2.34 -17.08 13.40
CA ASP A 202 -1.55 -16.49 14.47
C ASP A 202 -1.73 -14.97 14.62
N ASP A 203 -1.52 -14.20 13.54
CA ASP A 203 -1.33 -12.77 13.62
C ASP A 203 -2.58 -12.02 14.09
N ILE A 204 -3.76 -12.46 13.64
CA ILE A 204 -5.05 -11.87 14.04
C ILE A 204 -5.33 -11.99 15.55
N ASN A 205 -4.69 -12.95 16.22
CA ASN A 205 -4.84 -13.19 17.67
C ASN A 205 -3.78 -12.44 18.49
N ARG A 206 -2.56 -12.33 17.95
CA ARG A 206 -1.42 -11.71 18.65
C ARG A 206 -1.54 -10.20 18.81
N ILE A 207 -2.29 -9.53 17.93
CA ILE A 207 -2.34 -8.07 17.90
C ILE A 207 -2.95 -7.43 19.15
N ASP A 208 -3.86 -8.13 19.82
CA ASP A 208 -4.55 -7.66 21.04
C ASP A 208 -4.89 -8.78 22.04
N GLY A 209 -4.42 -10.01 21.79
CA GLY A 209 -4.66 -11.17 22.64
C GLY A 209 -6.08 -11.76 22.57
N VAL A 210 -6.95 -11.22 21.71
CA VAL A 210 -8.31 -11.74 21.51
C VAL A 210 -8.26 -12.96 20.62
N GLN A 211 -8.84 -14.09 21.08
CA GLN A 211 -8.92 -15.30 20.26
C GLN A 211 -9.99 -15.17 19.20
N ARG A 212 -9.57 -15.15 17.93
CA ARG A 212 -10.44 -15.11 16.75
C ARG A 212 -10.48 -16.44 16.03
N ASN A 213 -11.61 -16.75 15.44
CA ASN A 213 -11.77 -17.98 14.67
C ASN A 213 -11.09 -17.85 13.30
N GLU A 214 -10.08 -18.70 13.05
CA GLU A 214 -9.34 -18.76 11.79
C GLU A 214 -10.26 -18.93 10.57
N ARG A 215 -11.27 -19.82 10.67
CA ARG A 215 -12.19 -20.09 9.57
C ARG A 215 -13.04 -18.86 9.22
N VAL A 216 -13.48 -18.10 10.23
CA VAL A 216 -14.20 -16.83 10.03
C VAL A 216 -13.28 -15.81 9.36
N ALA A 217 -12.01 -15.69 9.78
CA ALA A 217 -11.04 -14.81 9.14
C ALA A 217 -10.86 -15.14 7.65
N ARG A 218 -10.73 -16.43 7.32
CA ARG A 218 -10.61 -16.89 5.93
C ARG A 218 -11.85 -16.59 5.10
N LEU A 219 -13.05 -16.75 5.66
CA LEU A 219 -14.29 -16.40 4.97
C LEU A 219 -14.41 -14.90 4.70
N ILE A 220 -14.04 -14.06 5.69
CA ILE A 220 -14.04 -12.60 5.54
C ILE A 220 -13.05 -12.21 4.43
N LEU A 221 -11.81 -12.72 4.47
CA LEU A 221 -10.79 -12.40 3.46
C LEU A 221 -11.18 -12.89 2.07
N ARG A 222 -11.81 -14.06 1.97
CA ARG A 222 -12.31 -14.59 0.69
C ARG A 222 -13.45 -13.73 0.11
N SER A 223 -14.43 -13.34 0.93
CA SER A 223 -15.50 -12.46 0.50
C SER A 223 -14.96 -11.07 0.13
N TYR A 224 -14.00 -10.56 0.91
CA TYR A 224 -13.34 -9.31 0.60
C TYR A 224 -12.57 -9.37 -0.74
N ALA A 225 -11.87 -10.47 -1.00
CA ALA A 225 -11.13 -10.71 -2.23
C ALA A 225 -12.03 -10.83 -3.48
N ARG A 226 -13.24 -11.38 -3.34
CA ARG A 226 -14.26 -11.37 -4.41
C ARG A 226 -14.69 -9.97 -4.81
N ASN A 227 -14.53 -9.02 -3.91
CA ASN A 227 -14.93 -7.63 -4.07
C ASN A 227 -13.72 -6.68 -4.23
N ILE A 228 -12.53 -7.20 -4.56
CA ILE A 228 -11.34 -6.38 -4.79
C ILE A 228 -11.59 -5.35 -5.89
N SER A 229 -11.07 -4.14 -5.71
CA SER A 229 -11.22 -2.98 -6.61
C SER A 229 -12.69 -2.60 -6.88
N THR A 230 -13.62 -2.92 -5.95
CA THR A 230 -15.03 -2.54 -6.08
C THR A 230 -15.53 -1.69 -4.91
N LEU A 231 -16.67 -1.04 -5.08
CA LEU A 231 -17.35 -0.26 -4.04
C LEU A 231 -18.31 -1.08 -3.19
N ALA A 232 -18.03 -2.37 -3.01
CA ALA A 232 -18.89 -3.26 -2.25
C ALA A 232 -19.10 -2.77 -0.81
N LYS A 233 -20.36 -2.70 -0.38
CA LYS A 233 -20.71 -2.35 1.00
C LYS A 233 -20.37 -3.49 1.95
N LYS A 234 -20.06 -3.17 3.20
CA LYS A 234 -19.84 -4.18 4.25
C LYS A 234 -21.02 -5.14 4.38
N THR A 235 -22.24 -4.66 4.19
CA THR A 235 -23.45 -5.49 4.18
C THR A 235 -23.47 -6.55 3.09
N ALA A 236 -22.93 -6.25 1.90
CA ALA A 236 -22.83 -7.23 0.81
C ALA A 236 -21.76 -8.29 1.11
N ILE A 237 -20.63 -7.90 1.70
CA ILE A 237 -19.58 -8.81 2.16
C ILE A 237 -20.12 -9.74 3.24
N LEU A 238 -20.85 -9.19 4.23
CA LEU A 238 -21.47 -9.97 5.28
C LEU A 238 -22.51 -10.96 4.74
N ALA A 239 -23.36 -10.52 3.79
CA ALA A 239 -24.35 -11.38 3.15
C ALA A 239 -23.69 -12.55 2.37
N ASP A 240 -22.57 -12.31 1.67
CA ASP A 240 -21.83 -13.36 0.99
C ASP A 240 -21.29 -14.41 1.97
N ILE A 241 -20.79 -14.01 3.14
CA ILE A 241 -20.29 -14.91 4.18
C ILE A 241 -21.43 -15.73 4.79
N THR A 242 -22.55 -15.08 5.13
CA THR A 242 -23.68 -15.72 5.82
C THR A 242 -24.53 -16.59 4.89
N SER A 243 -24.48 -16.35 3.56
CA SER A 243 -25.23 -17.14 2.57
C SER A 243 -24.85 -18.63 2.57
N SER A 244 -23.65 -18.98 3.04
CA SER A 244 -23.22 -20.38 3.17
C SER A 244 -23.95 -21.15 4.28
N GLY A 245 -24.61 -20.44 5.23
CA GLY A 245 -25.25 -21.03 6.40
C GLY A 245 -24.31 -21.61 7.46
N GLU A 246 -23.00 -21.56 7.23
CA GLU A 246 -22.00 -22.11 8.15
C GLU A 246 -21.78 -21.25 9.41
N PHE A 247 -21.91 -19.94 9.27
CA PHE A 247 -21.70 -18.99 10.34
C PHE A 247 -22.76 -17.90 10.34
N ASN A 248 -23.30 -17.61 11.52
CA ASN A 248 -24.12 -16.43 11.74
C ASN A 248 -23.21 -15.31 12.28
N LEU A 249 -22.65 -14.52 11.37
CA LEU A 249 -21.73 -13.44 11.71
C LEU A 249 -22.51 -12.12 11.84
N SER A 250 -22.29 -11.41 12.96
CA SER A 250 -22.84 -10.07 13.14
C SER A 250 -21.96 -9.01 12.43
N MET A 251 -22.52 -7.83 12.15
CA MET A 251 -21.78 -6.71 11.60
C MET A 251 -20.64 -6.27 12.55
N ASP A 252 -20.92 -6.22 13.85
CA ASP A 252 -19.93 -5.82 14.86
C ASP A 252 -18.75 -6.79 14.90
N THR A 253 -19.01 -8.10 14.80
CA THR A 253 -17.94 -9.11 14.73
C THR A 253 -17.13 -8.94 13.44
N MET A 254 -17.79 -8.72 12.30
CA MET A 254 -17.07 -8.47 11.05
C MET A 254 -16.20 -7.20 11.13
N ASP A 255 -16.73 -6.14 11.74
CA ASP A 255 -15.99 -4.89 11.92
C ASP A 255 -14.76 -5.06 12.83
N ASP A 256 -14.82 -5.90 13.89
CA ASP A 256 -13.66 -6.25 14.70
C ASP A 256 -12.56 -6.94 13.88
N TYR A 257 -12.93 -7.91 13.02
CA TYR A 257 -11.94 -8.54 12.12
C TYR A 257 -11.36 -7.55 11.12
N LEU A 258 -12.19 -6.70 10.52
CA LEU A 258 -11.71 -5.68 9.57
C LEU A 258 -10.79 -4.66 10.24
N ASP A 259 -11.05 -4.24 11.49
CA ASP A 259 -10.15 -3.37 12.25
C ASP A 259 -8.79 -4.02 12.44
N VAL A 260 -8.78 -5.29 12.87
CA VAL A 260 -7.54 -6.06 13.03
C VAL A 260 -6.77 -6.18 11.72
N LEU A 261 -7.43 -6.49 10.61
CA LEU A 261 -6.80 -6.60 9.30
C LEU A 261 -6.23 -5.26 8.82
N ASN A 262 -6.89 -4.14 9.12
CA ASN A 262 -6.36 -2.79 8.87
C ASN A 262 -5.11 -2.51 9.72
N ARG A 263 -5.14 -2.85 11.02
CA ARG A 263 -4.01 -2.64 11.94
C ARG A 263 -2.82 -3.52 11.60
N LEU A 264 -3.04 -4.69 10.98
CA LEU A 264 -2.00 -5.58 10.43
C LEU A 264 -1.53 -5.14 9.02
N PHE A 265 -2.04 -4.04 8.50
CA PHE A 265 -1.75 -3.54 7.15
C PHE A 265 -2.07 -4.54 6.04
N VAL A 266 -3.07 -5.39 6.20
CA VAL A 266 -3.52 -6.37 5.20
C VAL A 266 -4.48 -5.72 4.21
N ILE A 267 -5.40 -4.91 4.74
CA ILE A 267 -6.37 -4.14 3.98
C ILE A 267 -5.89 -2.69 3.85
N LYS A 268 -6.06 -2.11 2.68
CA LYS A 268 -5.75 -0.71 2.40
C LYS A 268 -6.76 -0.14 1.40
N ASP A 269 -7.98 0.00 1.85
CA ASP A 269 -9.06 0.58 1.07
C ASP A 269 -8.71 1.97 0.50
N ILE A 270 -9.34 2.33 -0.60
CA ILE A 270 -9.19 3.61 -1.27
C ILE A 270 -10.44 4.45 -1.03
N GLU A 271 -10.24 5.68 -0.56
CA GLU A 271 -11.30 6.63 -0.30
C GLU A 271 -11.76 7.35 -1.59
N ALA A 272 -12.98 7.83 -1.60
CA ALA A 272 -13.45 8.65 -2.70
C ALA A 272 -12.67 9.97 -2.77
N TRP A 273 -12.36 10.42 -3.98
CA TRP A 273 -11.77 11.71 -4.21
C TRP A 273 -12.70 12.81 -3.72
N CYS A 274 -12.19 13.58 -2.77
CA CYS A 274 -12.82 14.79 -2.27
C CYS A 274 -11.99 15.97 -2.78
N PRO A 275 -12.36 16.60 -3.91
CA PRO A 275 -11.68 17.84 -4.32
C PRO A 275 -11.75 18.84 -3.17
N PRO A 276 -10.74 19.71 -2.97
CA PRO A 276 -10.64 20.62 -1.81
C PRO A 276 -11.80 21.60 -1.67
N ILE A 277 -12.91 21.35 -2.34
CA ILE A 277 -14.10 22.14 -2.39
C ILE A 277 -15.24 21.34 -1.78
N ARG A 278 -15.98 22.00 -0.92
CA ARG A 278 -17.22 21.64 -0.21
C ARG A 278 -18.18 20.66 -0.92
N SER A 279 -17.64 19.57 -1.53
CA SER A 279 -18.47 18.55 -2.15
C SER A 279 -19.01 17.60 -1.10
N LYS A 280 -20.29 17.73 -0.78
CA LYS A 280 -21.04 16.78 0.08
C LYS A 280 -21.15 15.40 -0.57
N THR A 281 -20.85 15.25 -1.85
CA THR A 281 -21.04 14.01 -2.61
C THR A 281 -19.93 12.99 -2.35
N ALA A 282 -18.68 13.44 -2.23
CA ALA A 282 -17.54 12.55 -1.98
C ALA A 282 -17.58 11.88 -0.59
N ILE A 283 -18.09 12.59 0.43
CA ILE A 283 -18.20 12.07 1.81
C ILE A 283 -19.20 10.91 1.92
N ARG A 284 -20.13 10.78 0.96
CA ARG A 284 -21.16 9.72 0.92
C ARG A 284 -20.78 8.51 0.08
N SER A 285 -19.67 8.55 -0.63
CA SER A 285 -19.17 7.46 -1.45
C SER A 285 -18.53 6.39 -0.56
N GLY A 286 -18.76 5.11 -0.88
CA GLY A 286 -18.18 3.99 -0.16
C GLY A 286 -16.66 3.92 -0.30
N LEU A 287 -16.02 3.03 0.43
CA LEU A 287 -14.62 2.70 0.23
C LEU A 287 -14.49 1.72 -0.94
N LYS A 288 -13.52 1.94 -1.83
CA LYS A 288 -13.10 0.94 -2.82
C LYS A 288 -12.26 -0.10 -2.07
N ARG A 289 -12.65 -1.38 -2.16
CA ARG A 289 -12.05 -2.47 -1.40
C ARG A 289 -10.71 -2.85 -1.95
N GLU A 290 -9.67 -2.72 -1.13
CA GLU A 290 -8.30 -3.00 -1.55
C GLU A 290 -7.50 -3.74 -0.49
N PHE A 291 -6.65 -4.66 -0.96
CA PHE A 291 -5.57 -5.22 -0.17
C PHE A 291 -4.30 -4.36 -0.31
N ILE A 292 -3.39 -4.55 0.62
CA ILE A 292 -2.06 -3.92 0.55
C ILE A 292 -1.24 -4.47 -0.63
N ASP A 293 -1.50 -5.72 -1.01
CA ASP A 293 -0.91 -6.42 -2.15
C ASP A 293 -1.94 -7.38 -2.76
N PRO A 294 -2.13 -7.39 -4.10
CA PRO A 294 -3.13 -8.22 -4.76
C PRO A 294 -2.94 -9.72 -4.53
N SER A 295 -1.73 -10.18 -4.24
CA SER A 295 -1.45 -11.60 -3.99
C SER A 295 -2.20 -12.16 -2.79
N ILE A 296 -2.52 -11.32 -1.80
CA ILE A 296 -3.33 -11.72 -0.65
C ILE A 296 -4.75 -12.08 -1.11
N ALA A 297 -5.33 -11.27 -2.01
CA ALA A 297 -6.65 -11.55 -2.58
C ALA A 297 -6.64 -12.84 -3.39
N VAL A 298 -5.65 -13.04 -4.25
CA VAL A 298 -5.51 -14.25 -5.06
C VAL A 298 -5.36 -15.49 -4.17
N ALA A 299 -4.53 -15.42 -3.12
CA ALA A 299 -4.37 -16.50 -2.14
C ALA A 299 -5.67 -16.77 -1.38
N ALA A 300 -6.42 -15.72 -0.96
CA ALA A 300 -7.69 -15.87 -0.25
C ALA A 300 -8.78 -16.50 -1.12
N LEU A 301 -8.74 -16.30 -2.44
CA LEU A 301 -9.62 -16.97 -3.39
C LEU A 301 -9.20 -18.41 -3.69
N GLY A 302 -8.00 -18.81 -3.31
CA GLY A 302 -7.44 -20.11 -3.63
C GLY A 302 -7.14 -20.29 -5.14
N LEU A 303 -6.82 -19.18 -5.83
CA LEU A 303 -6.56 -19.20 -7.26
C LEU A 303 -5.07 -19.36 -7.56
N ALA A 304 -4.78 -20.06 -8.66
CA ALA A 304 -3.47 -20.17 -9.27
C ALA A 304 -3.42 -19.32 -10.56
N PRO A 305 -2.23 -19.00 -11.09
CA PRO A 305 -2.09 -18.20 -12.32
C PRO A 305 -2.93 -18.73 -13.49
N GLU A 306 -3.00 -20.06 -13.67
CA GLU A 306 -3.73 -20.71 -14.74
C GLU A 306 -5.24 -20.42 -14.68
N ALA A 307 -5.81 -20.34 -13.47
CA ALA A 307 -7.22 -20.00 -13.27
C ALA A 307 -7.51 -18.53 -13.65
N LEU A 308 -6.63 -17.62 -13.31
CA LEU A 308 -6.77 -16.19 -13.66
C LEU A 308 -6.59 -15.98 -15.17
N TYR A 309 -5.70 -16.74 -15.81
CA TYR A 309 -5.50 -16.64 -17.26
C TYR A 309 -6.78 -16.98 -18.04
N THR A 310 -7.57 -17.92 -17.56
CA THR A 310 -8.87 -18.25 -18.15
C THR A 310 -9.98 -17.28 -17.80
N GLN A 311 -9.76 -16.37 -16.86
CA GLN A 311 -10.75 -15.42 -16.33
C GLN A 311 -10.24 -13.97 -16.36
N LEU A 312 -9.81 -13.50 -17.55
CA LEU A 312 -9.18 -12.17 -17.71
C LEU A 312 -10.05 -11.01 -17.20
N LYS A 313 -11.40 -11.12 -17.24
CA LYS A 313 -12.28 -10.11 -16.63
C LYS A 313 -12.10 -10.03 -15.10
N ALA A 314 -11.97 -11.16 -14.43
CA ALA A 314 -11.69 -11.18 -12.99
C ALA A 314 -10.27 -10.68 -12.71
N PHE A 315 -9.31 -11.04 -13.56
CA PHE A 315 -7.95 -10.53 -13.46
C PHE A 315 -7.88 -9.00 -13.62
N GLY A 316 -8.75 -8.39 -14.39
CA GLY A 316 -8.82 -6.92 -14.52
C GLY A 316 -8.89 -6.20 -13.16
N PHE A 317 -9.69 -6.67 -12.22
CA PHE A 317 -9.76 -6.12 -10.86
C PHE A 317 -8.46 -6.35 -10.06
N VAL A 318 -7.83 -7.51 -10.23
CA VAL A 318 -6.54 -7.81 -9.59
C VAL A 318 -5.43 -6.93 -10.19
N PHE A 319 -5.48 -6.67 -11.49
CA PHE A 319 -4.57 -5.76 -12.19
C PHE A 319 -4.72 -4.32 -11.70
N GLU A 320 -5.95 -3.84 -11.51
CA GLU A 320 -6.21 -2.52 -10.92
C GLU A 320 -5.59 -2.41 -9.52
N SER A 321 -5.77 -3.43 -8.67
CA SER A 321 -5.12 -3.49 -7.35
C SER A 321 -3.59 -3.50 -7.44
N MET A 322 -3.02 -4.17 -8.46
CA MET A 322 -1.58 -4.16 -8.73
C MET A 322 -1.09 -2.77 -9.14
N CYS A 323 -1.84 -2.05 -9.98
CA CYS A 323 -1.58 -0.66 -10.32
C CYS A 323 -1.61 0.23 -9.07
N ALA A 324 -2.62 0.07 -8.21
CA ALA A 324 -2.73 0.82 -6.96
C ALA A 324 -1.55 0.56 -6.01
N ARG A 325 -1.08 -0.71 -5.87
CA ARG A 325 0.11 -1.05 -5.09
C ARG A 325 1.34 -0.30 -5.59
N ASP A 326 1.61 -0.37 -6.88
CA ASP A 326 2.80 0.23 -7.48
C ASP A 326 2.76 1.76 -7.44
N LEU A 327 1.63 2.37 -7.76
CA LEU A 327 1.47 3.81 -7.65
C LEU A 327 1.67 4.33 -6.22
N ARG A 328 1.21 3.58 -5.20
CA ARG A 328 1.49 3.92 -3.80
C ARG A 328 3.00 3.96 -3.52
N ALA A 329 3.75 2.97 -4.01
CA ALA A 329 5.20 2.93 -3.82
C ALA A 329 5.88 4.09 -4.58
N TYR A 330 5.54 4.30 -5.85
CA TYR A 330 6.19 5.31 -6.70
C TYR A 330 5.92 6.75 -6.28
N SER A 331 4.76 7.04 -5.72
CA SER A 331 4.36 8.40 -5.34
C SER A 331 4.74 8.81 -3.90
N GLN A 332 5.25 7.88 -3.09
CA GLN A 332 5.54 8.14 -1.66
C GLN A 332 6.46 9.34 -1.43
N GLN A 333 7.51 9.49 -2.24
CA GLN A 333 8.47 10.61 -2.11
C GLN A 333 7.81 11.96 -2.36
N GLN A 334 6.77 12.00 -3.20
CA GLN A 334 6.00 13.18 -3.53
C GLN A 334 4.78 13.36 -2.61
N ARG A 335 4.68 12.58 -1.53
CA ARG A 335 3.52 12.52 -0.61
C ARG A 335 2.23 12.21 -1.38
N GLY A 336 2.33 11.26 -2.33
CA GLY A 336 1.19 10.83 -3.14
C GLY A 336 0.17 10.06 -2.32
N GLU A 337 -1.10 10.40 -2.52
CA GLU A 337 -2.25 9.72 -1.95
C GLU A 337 -3.18 9.26 -3.06
N LEU A 338 -3.66 8.01 -2.96
CA LEU A 338 -4.63 7.45 -3.89
C LEU A 338 -6.04 7.61 -3.38
N SER A 339 -6.90 8.08 -4.27
CA SER A 339 -8.35 8.07 -4.14
C SER A 339 -8.96 7.53 -5.44
N TYR A 340 -10.27 7.42 -5.52
CA TYR A 340 -11.00 7.11 -6.75
C TYR A 340 -12.07 8.17 -6.98
N TYR A 341 -12.50 8.32 -8.23
CA TYR A 341 -13.65 9.17 -8.57
C TYR A 341 -14.81 8.31 -9.06
N ARG A 342 -16.01 8.60 -8.56
CA ARG A 342 -17.26 8.09 -9.12
C ARG A 342 -18.38 9.08 -8.85
N ASP A 343 -19.10 9.43 -9.90
CA ASP A 343 -20.27 10.30 -9.80
C ASP A 343 -21.58 9.52 -9.77
N ARG A 344 -22.69 10.26 -9.63
CA ARG A 344 -24.04 9.69 -9.61
C ARG A 344 -24.49 9.06 -10.94
N TYR A 345 -23.81 9.33 -12.02
CA TYR A 345 -24.08 8.80 -13.36
C TYR A 345 -23.19 7.61 -13.72
N ASN A 346 -22.42 7.11 -12.75
CA ASN A 346 -21.43 6.05 -12.88
C ASN A 346 -20.24 6.38 -13.80
N LEU A 347 -20.00 7.68 -14.08
CA LEU A 347 -18.71 8.08 -14.63
C LEU A 347 -17.65 7.91 -13.55
N GLU A 348 -16.59 7.18 -13.85
CA GLU A 348 -15.53 6.89 -12.87
C GLU A 348 -14.13 7.09 -13.44
N SER A 349 -13.18 7.33 -12.53
CA SER A 349 -11.76 7.11 -12.71
C SER A 349 -11.32 6.10 -11.67
N ASP A 350 -10.72 5.01 -12.11
CA ASP A 350 -10.32 3.89 -11.26
C ASP A 350 -9.46 4.38 -10.10
N LEU A 351 -8.50 5.27 -10.39
CA LEU A 351 -7.62 5.88 -9.41
C LEU A 351 -7.45 7.38 -9.69
N VAL A 352 -7.33 8.15 -8.62
CA VAL A 352 -6.93 9.56 -8.64
C VAL A 352 -5.71 9.69 -7.74
N LEU A 353 -4.56 10.03 -8.32
CA LEU A 353 -3.31 10.20 -7.59
C LEU A 353 -3.08 11.68 -7.30
N HIS A 354 -3.14 12.05 -6.03
CA HIS A 354 -2.82 13.39 -5.54
C HIS A 354 -1.40 13.46 -4.98
N LEU A 355 -0.68 14.52 -5.33
CA LEU A 355 0.63 14.83 -4.76
C LEU A 355 0.51 15.88 -3.65
N GLY A 356 1.49 15.91 -2.76
CA GLY A 356 1.52 16.85 -1.64
C GLY A 356 1.60 18.33 -2.02
N ASP A 357 1.89 18.65 -3.28
CA ASP A 357 1.94 20.01 -3.85
C ASP A 357 0.63 20.42 -4.55
N GLY A 358 -0.39 19.56 -4.52
CA GLY A 358 -1.70 19.81 -5.09
C GLY A 358 -1.86 19.41 -6.56
N ARG A 359 -0.81 18.91 -7.21
CA ARG A 359 -0.91 18.28 -8.55
C ARG A 359 -1.62 16.95 -8.43
N TYR A 360 -2.33 16.54 -9.49
CA TYR A 360 -2.97 15.23 -9.51
C TYR A 360 -3.12 14.64 -10.92
N ALA A 361 -3.24 13.32 -10.95
CA ALA A 361 -3.52 12.56 -12.16
C ALA A 361 -4.85 11.82 -12.02
N LEU A 362 -5.62 11.79 -13.11
CA LEU A 362 -6.74 10.86 -13.28
C LEU A 362 -6.21 9.62 -14.01
N ILE A 363 -6.55 8.44 -13.51
CA ILE A 363 -5.96 7.18 -13.98
C ILE A 363 -7.05 6.13 -14.18
N GLU A 364 -7.09 5.53 -15.36
CA GLU A 364 -7.85 4.33 -15.68
C GLU A 364 -6.89 3.13 -15.79
N CYS A 365 -7.33 1.97 -15.32
CA CYS A 365 -6.56 0.73 -15.37
C CYS A 365 -7.23 -0.25 -16.34
N LYS A 366 -6.59 -0.50 -17.48
CA LYS A 366 -7.12 -1.36 -18.55
C LYS A 366 -6.13 -2.45 -18.92
N LEU A 367 -6.48 -3.70 -18.72
CA LEU A 367 -5.59 -4.82 -19.02
C LEU A 367 -5.26 -4.91 -20.51
N GLY A 368 -6.27 -4.74 -21.37
CA GLY A 368 -6.17 -4.91 -22.81
C GLY A 368 -6.22 -3.60 -23.58
N SER A 369 -5.73 -3.64 -24.82
CA SER A 369 -5.74 -2.46 -25.72
C SER A 369 -7.14 -2.08 -26.21
N ALA A 370 -8.08 -3.01 -26.27
CA ALA A 370 -9.45 -2.77 -26.72
C ALA A 370 -10.23 -1.79 -25.82
N GLU A 371 -9.83 -1.66 -24.56
CA GLU A 371 -10.51 -0.83 -23.56
C GLU A 371 -9.86 0.56 -23.38
N ILE A 372 -8.76 0.84 -24.09
CA ILE A 372 -8.02 2.11 -23.97
C ILE A 372 -8.88 3.30 -24.40
N GLU A 373 -9.66 3.15 -25.48
CA GLU A 373 -10.53 4.21 -25.99
C GLU A 373 -11.59 4.63 -24.97
N ASP A 374 -12.22 3.66 -24.34
CA ASP A 374 -13.25 3.89 -23.31
C ASP A 374 -12.62 4.56 -22.08
N GLY A 375 -11.46 4.07 -21.61
CA GLY A 375 -10.74 4.69 -20.51
C GLY A 375 -10.33 6.13 -20.80
N ALA A 376 -9.79 6.40 -21.97
CA ALA A 376 -9.43 7.76 -22.37
C ALA A 376 -10.67 8.68 -22.48
N ALA A 377 -11.80 8.17 -22.97
CA ALA A 377 -13.05 8.92 -23.04
C ALA A 377 -13.58 9.29 -21.63
N HIS A 378 -13.54 8.37 -20.67
CA HIS A 378 -13.94 8.62 -19.28
C HIS A 378 -13.09 9.74 -18.66
N LEU A 379 -11.76 9.66 -18.77
CA LEU A 379 -10.87 10.69 -18.22
C LEU A 379 -11.13 12.06 -18.81
N LYS A 380 -11.35 12.15 -20.12
CA LYS A 380 -11.66 13.41 -20.80
C LYS A 380 -13.02 13.97 -20.40
N GLU A 381 -14.00 13.11 -20.19
CA GLU A 381 -15.33 13.54 -19.73
C GLU A 381 -15.25 14.13 -18.32
N ILE A 382 -14.45 13.54 -17.40
CA ILE A 382 -14.22 14.13 -16.09
C ILE A 382 -13.59 15.52 -16.21
N VAL A 383 -12.58 15.70 -17.08
CA VAL A 383 -11.98 17.02 -17.33
C VAL A 383 -13.00 18.03 -17.86
N ARG A 384 -13.87 17.58 -18.79
CA ARG A 384 -14.95 18.42 -19.31
C ARG A 384 -15.87 18.91 -18.19
N LEU A 385 -16.26 18.01 -17.28
CA LEU A 385 -17.11 18.35 -16.14
C LEU A 385 -16.40 19.33 -15.17
N VAL A 386 -15.12 19.14 -14.90
CA VAL A 386 -14.32 20.07 -14.09
C VAL A 386 -14.30 21.46 -14.72
N ARG A 387 -14.08 21.55 -16.04
CA ARG A 387 -14.08 22.81 -16.77
C ARG A 387 -15.45 23.49 -16.76
N GLU A 388 -16.53 22.73 -16.91
CA GLU A 388 -17.89 23.28 -16.82
C GLU A 388 -18.18 23.83 -15.43
N TYR A 389 -17.86 23.06 -14.39
CA TYR A 389 -17.98 23.54 -13.02
C TYR A 389 -17.21 24.84 -12.79
N ASN A 390 -15.98 24.96 -13.28
CA ASN A 390 -15.15 26.15 -13.13
C ASN A 390 -15.67 27.38 -13.90
N LYS A 391 -16.52 27.22 -14.92
CA LYS A 391 -17.18 28.34 -15.60
C LYS A 391 -18.23 29.00 -14.70
N GLU A 392 -18.92 28.19 -13.87
CA GLU A 392 -19.97 28.65 -12.96
C GLU A 392 -19.39 29.08 -11.59
N GLU A 393 -18.42 28.32 -11.06
CA GLU A 393 -17.79 28.55 -9.76
C GLU A 393 -16.44 29.28 -9.92
N LYS A 394 -16.52 30.64 -9.86
CA LYS A 394 -15.32 31.47 -10.05
C LYS A 394 -14.51 31.71 -8.78
N GLN A 395 -15.11 31.52 -7.60
CA GLN A 395 -14.45 31.81 -6.34
C GLN A 395 -13.55 30.66 -5.86
N ASN A 396 -13.96 29.41 -6.14
CA ASN A 396 -13.24 28.23 -5.72
C ASN A 396 -13.15 27.21 -6.89
N PRO A 397 -12.43 27.52 -7.98
CA PRO A 397 -12.30 26.60 -9.10
C PRO A 397 -11.55 25.32 -8.69
N ILE A 398 -11.96 24.19 -9.25
CA ILE A 398 -11.23 22.91 -9.13
C ILE A 398 -10.02 22.98 -10.06
N ARG A 399 -8.83 22.66 -9.53
CA ARG A 399 -7.65 22.48 -10.39
C ARG A 399 -7.96 21.43 -11.46
N GLU A 400 -7.60 21.68 -12.70
CA GLU A 400 -7.62 20.63 -13.74
C GLU A 400 -6.52 19.61 -13.46
N PRO A 401 -6.73 18.33 -13.85
CA PRO A 401 -5.70 17.31 -13.67
C PRO A 401 -4.45 17.66 -14.48
N ASP A 402 -3.29 17.42 -13.89
CA ASP A 402 -1.99 17.62 -14.56
C ASP A 402 -1.70 16.51 -15.55
N LEU A 403 -2.21 15.29 -15.30
CA LEU A 403 -2.02 14.12 -16.15
C LEU A 403 -3.33 13.32 -16.29
N LEU A 404 -3.54 12.79 -17.50
CA LEU A 404 -4.54 11.79 -17.81
C LEU A 404 -3.81 10.53 -18.26
N ILE A 405 -3.95 9.43 -17.50
CA ILE A 405 -3.18 8.21 -17.72
C ILE A 405 -4.11 7.01 -17.86
N VAL A 406 -3.91 6.21 -18.88
CA VAL A 406 -4.44 4.84 -18.95
C VAL A 406 -3.27 3.89 -18.68
N LEU A 407 -3.27 3.24 -17.52
CA LEU A 407 -2.32 2.18 -17.20
C LEU A 407 -2.75 0.89 -17.83
N THR A 408 -1.84 0.24 -18.54
CA THR A 408 -2.18 -0.96 -19.31
C THR A 408 -1.30 -2.16 -18.96
N GLY A 409 -1.83 -3.37 -19.25
CA GLY A 409 -1.06 -4.60 -19.33
C GLY A 409 -0.36 -4.79 -20.70
N GLY A 410 -0.41 -3.77 -21.59
CA GLY A 410 0.18 -3.80 -22.92
C GLY A 410 1.69 -3.66 -22.93
N LYS A 411 2.28 -3.58 -24.13
CA LYS A 411 3.74 -3.53 -24.30
C LYS A 411 4.30 -2.14 -24.57
N MET A 412 3.56 -1.28 -25.27
CA MET A 412 4.10 -0.01 -25.79
C MET A 412 3.46 1.19 -25.11
N ALA A 413 4.30 2.11 -24.67
CA ALA A 413 3.89 3.41 -24.17
C ALA A 413 3.82 4.44 -25.29
N TYR A 414 2.83 5.34 -25.24
CA TYR A 414 2.69 6.46 -26.18
C TYR A 414 1.75 7.51 -25.63
N THR A 415 1.88 8.73 -26.15
CA THR A 415 0.93 9.81 -25.90
C THR A 415 -0.06 9.91 -27.06
N ARG A 416 -1.35 9.85 -26.77
CA ARG A 416 -2.41 10.01 -27.76
C ARG A 416 -2.47 11.47 -28.29
N PRO A 417 -3.00 11.71 -29.51
CA PRO A 417 -3.17 13.08 -30.03
C PRO A 417 -4.03 13.99 -29.13
N ASP A 418 -4.89 13.41 -28.28
CA ASP A 418 -5.74 14.15 -27.33
C ASP A 418 -5.06 14.38 -25.97
N GLY A 419 -3.77 14.02 -25.83
CA GLY A 419 -2.96 14.24 -24.64
C GLY A 419 -3.07 13.16 -23.56
N VAL A 420 -3.93 12.14 -23.74
CA VAL A 420 -4.02 11.01 -22.80
C VAL A 420 -2.80 10.12 -22.96
N LYS A 421 -2.17 9.79 -21.85
CA LYS A 421 -0.94 8.99 -21.77
C LYS A 421 -1.26 7.51 -21.61
N ILE A 422 -0.82 6.68 -22.53
CA ILE A 422 -0.96 5.23 -22.47
C ILE A 422 0.36 4.65 -21.99
N ILE A 423 0.33 4.06 -20.79
CA ILE A 423 1.55 3.62 -20.11
C ILE A 423 1.39 2.18 -19.61
N PRO A 424 2.19 1.24 -20.13
CA PRO A 424 2.26 -0.09 -19.55
C PRO A 424 2.79 -0.03 -18.11
N LEU A 425 2.16 -0.76 -17.20
CA LEU A 425 2.59 -0.81 -15.78
C LEU A 425 4.07 -1.25 -15.66
N GLY A 426 4.51 -2.15 -16.54
CA GLY A 426 5.89 -2.65 -16.58
C GLY A 426 6.93 -1.66 -17.12
N CYS A 427 6.53 -0.40 -17.45
CA CYS A 427 7.48 0.67 -17.81
C CYS A 427 7.73 1.65 -16.67
N LEU A 428 6.91 1.62 -15.60
CA LEU A 428 6.94 2.64 -14.55
C LEU A 428 8.06 2.44 -13.51
N LYS A 429 8.55 3.56 -13.00
CA LYS A 429 9.31 3.72 -11.74
C LYS A 429 8.87 4.98 -11.00
N TRP A 430 9.41 5.20 -9.78
CA TRP A 430 9.24 6.47 -9.03
C TRP A 430 9.88 7.68 -9.71
#